data_ab2cbe84b55683c8791d59bf9ce5de07
#
_entry.id   ab2cbe84b55683c8791d59bf9ce5de07
#
_cell.length_a   1.000
_cell.length_b   1.000
_cell.length_c   1.000
_cell.angle_alpha   90.00
_cell.angle_beta   90.00
_cell.angle_gamma   90.00
#
_symmetry.space_group_name_H-M   'P 1'
#
loop_
_entity.id
_entity.type
_entity.pdbx_description
1 polymer ?
#
loop_
_entity_poly.entity_id
_entity_poly.type
_entity_poly.pdbx_seq_one_letter_code
_entity_poly.pdbx_strand_id
1 'polypeptide(L)'
;MKSLNKLCIRFYGTSEFSLSFLKELFSQNIKISYIVTKPPIPSGRGKKVNISPVHEWGLKNKIDVLTPADMKDRKFLDYVKKRKIDFNIIVAYGNILTKEIINIPDYLSINVHASLLPRWRGAAPIQRAILSDDKETGVCIMRLDEKLDAGPIITLQKIVIEDDDNCENVYKKIVFFGKKILRDAIFKIINDDVNYVYQDERFVTYAEKIKKNEAQINWEKDAHEINQKIKAFSPKPGAWTIIRNSDTRIKILKANIIREKDYQKNDKLKIGGVDEDLEVRCGKDFLKIKILQRNGKKPISAVDFLNGNKISISEFC
;
A
#
# COMPACT_ATOMS: atom_id res chain seq x y z
N MET A 1 31.23 13.90 -12.62
CA MET A 1 30.05 13.29 -11.94
C MET A 1 28.94 14.32 -11.82
N LYS A 2 27.73 14.01 -12.29
CA LYS A 2 26.56 14.86 -11.98
C LYS A 2 26.20 14.70 -10.50
N SER A 3 26.11 15.81 -9.77
CA SER A 3 25.56 15.81 -8.42
C SER A 3 24.04 15.77 -8.47
N LEU A 4 23.35 15.26 -7.43
CA LEU A 4 21.90 15.10 -7.39
C LEU A 4 21.14 16.38 -7.73
N ASN A 5 21.61 17.54 -7.28
CA ASN A 5 21.00 18.85 -7.54
C ASN A 5 21.08 19.32 -9.02
N LYS A 6 21.83 18.62 -9.86
CA LYS A 6 21.88 18.87 -11.32
C LYS A 6 20.96 17.96 -12.11
N LEU A 7 20.31 17.01 -11.44
CA LEU A 7 19.37 16.10 -12.08
C LEU A 7 18.02 16.77 -12.33
N CYS A 8 17.42 16.42 -13.46
CA CYS A 8 16.08 16.81 -13.85
C CYS A 8 15.22 15.54 -14.05
N ILE A 9 14.17 15.38 -13.25
CA ILE A 9 13.36 14.18 -13.29
C ILE A 9 11.90 14.47 -13.67
N ARG A 10 11.24 13.44 -14.14
CA ARG A 10 9.79 13.35 -14.26
C ARG A 10 9.29 12.35 -13.24
N PHE A 11 8.29 12.76 -12.46
CA PHE A 11 7.75 11.93 -11.41
C PHE A 11 6.35 11.39 -11.77
N TYR A 12 6.16 10.08 -11.69
CA TYR A 12 4.87 9.40 -11.88
C TYR A 12 4.37 8.85 -10.56
N GLY A 13 3.21 9.32 -10.09
CA GLY A 13 2.66 8.86 -8.82
C GLY A 13 1.27 9.41 -8.53
N THR A 14 0.54 8.78 -7.61
CA THR A 14 -0.85 9.19 -7.33
C THR A 14 -1.16 9.24 -5.82
N SER A 15 -0.66 8.28 -5.05
CA SER A 15 -1.03 8.04 -3.65
C SER A 15 -0.18 8.83 -2.65
N GLU A 16 -0.56 8.77 -1.35
CA GLU A 16 0.29 9.26 -0.25
C GLU A 16 1.66 8.56 -0.22
N PHE A 17 1.71 7.29 -0.65
CA PHE A 17 2.96 6.56 -0.82
C PHE A 17 3.88 7.29 -1.81
N SER A 18 3.35 7.61 -2.98
CA SER A 18 4.07 8.36 -4.02
C SER A 18 4.52 9.74 -3.52
N LEU A 19 3.62 10.45 -2.83
CA LEU A 19 3.91 11.78 -2.29
C LEU A 19 5.10 11.76 -1.31
N SER A 20 5.23 10.70 -0.51
CA SER A 20 6.34 10.56 0.44
C SER A 20 7.70 10.53 -0.26
N PHE A 21 7.81 9.87 -1.41
CA PHE A 21 9.03 9.83 -2.22
C PHE A 21 9.25 11.11 -3.02
N LEU A 22 8.18 11.69 -3.56
CA LEU A 22 8.26 12.97 -4.27
C LEU A 22 8.81 14.09 -3.37
N LYS A 23 8.31 14.18 -2.14
CA LYS A 23 8.82 15.14 -1.14
C LYS A 23 10.29 14.91 -0.81
N GLU A 24 10.71 13.64 -0.70
CA GLU A 24 12.12 13.30 -0.46
C GLU A 24 13.01 13.77 -1.59
N LEU A 25 12.68 13.47 -2.85
CA LEU A 25 13.44 13.90 -4.01
C LEU A 25 13.52 15.42 -4.11
N PHE A 26 12.43 16.10 -3.85
CA PHE A 26 12.37 17.56 -3.84
C PHE A 26 13.26 18.17 -2.75
N SER A 27 13.27 17.60 -1.54
CA SER A 27 14.12 18.06 -0.42
C SER A 27 15.62 17.90 -0.68
N GLN A 28 15.99 16.99 -1.60
CA GLN A 28 17.36 16.79 -2.08
C GLN A 28 17.76 17.80 -3.18
N ASN A 29 16.94 18.82 -3.43
CA ASN A 29 17.11 19.80 -4.51
C ASN A 29 17.18 19.19 -5.93
N ILE A 30 16.60 18.00 -6.12
CA ILE A 30 16.43 17.41 -7.45
C ILE A 30 15.33 18.19 -8.18
N LYS A 31 15.65 18.67 -9.39
CA LYS A 31 14.68 19.40 -10.20
C LYS A 31 13.58 18.48 -10.70
N ILE A 32 12.34 18.74 -10.28
CA ILE A 32 11.16 18.06 -10.81
C ILE A 32 10.70 18.84 -12.06
N SER A 33 10.88 18.26 -13.24
CA SER A 33 10.48 18.90 -14.51
C SER A 33 8.95 19.05 -14.56
N TYR A 34 8.25 17.97 -14.26
CA TYR A 34 6.82 17.93 -14.06
C TYR A 34 6.39 16.61 -13.41
N ILE A 35 5.17 16.60 -12.93
CA ILE A 35 4.53 15.46 -12.28
C ILE A 35 3.48 14.88 -13.22
N VAL A 36 3.39 13.54 -13.28
CA VAL A 36 2.29 12.84 -13.95
C VAL A 36 1.51 12.05 -12.91
N THR A 37 0.21 12.31 -12.82
CA THR A 37 -0.69 11.63 -11.89
C THR A 37 -2.00 11.26 -12.58
N LYS A 38 -2.81 10.44 -11.93
CA LYS A 38 -4.12 10.09 -12.48
C LYS A 38 -5.05 11.30 -12.57
N PRO A 39 -5.96 11.32 -13.56
CA PRO A 39 -6.97 12.35 -13.66
C PRO A 39 -7.79 12.47 -12.36
N PRO A 40 -8.26 13.68 -12.03
CA PRO A 40 -9.21 13.88 -10.95
C PRO A 40 -10.46 13.02 -11.15
N ILE A 41 -10.92 12.35 -10.09
CA ILE A 41 -12.12 11.50 -10.14
C ILE A 41 -13.14 11.95 -9.09
N PRO A 42 -14.44 11.90 -9.42
CA PRO A 42 -15.48 12.11 -8.43
C PRO A 42 -15.39 11.02 -7.34
N SER A 43 -15.23 11.41 -6.08
CA SER A 43 -15.13 10.46 -4.96
C SER A 43 -15.82 11.00 -3.71
N GLY A 44 -16.12 10.07 -2.77
CA GLY A 44 -16.79 10.42 -1.52
C GLY A 44 -18.29 10.71 -1.63
N ARG A 45 -18.90 11.07 -0.47
CA ARG A 45 -20.29 11.50 -0.42
C ARG A 45 -20.43 12.84 -1.15
N GLY A 46 -21.36 12.91 -2.12
CA GLY A 46 -21.59 14.10 -2.95
C GLY A 46 -20.73 14.17 -4.21
N LYS A 47 -19.97 13.11 -4.57
CA LYS A 47 -19.19 13.01 -5.82
C LYS A 47 -18.33 14.24 -6.14
N LYS A 48 -17.79 14.92 -5.13
CA LYS A 48 -16.85 16.02 -5.36
C LYS A 48 -15.65 15.51 -6.14
N VAL A 49 -15.22 16.29 -7.13
CA VAL A 49 -14.01 16.00 -7.88
C VAL A 49 -12.81 16.18 -6.95
N ASN A 50 -12.12 15.09 -6.65
CA ASN A 50 -10.94 15.11 -5.80
C ASN A 50 -9.68 14.89 -6.64
N ILE A 51 -8.70 15.76 -6.44
CA ILE A 51 -7.36 15.61 -6.98
C ILE A 51 -6.53 14.70 -6.07
N SER A 52 -5.50 14.07 -6.64
CA SER A 52 -4.60 13.20 -5.87
C SER A 52 -3.71 14.02 -4.92
N PRO A 53 -3.19 13.42 -3.81
CA PRO A 53 -2.23 14.07 -2.95
C PRO A 53 -1.00 14.60 -3.68
N VAL A 54 -0.54 13.86 -4.69
CA VAL A 54 0.59 14.26 -5.54
C VAL A 54 0.23 15.46 -6.40
N HIS A 55 -1.00 15.51 -6.94
CA HIS A 55 -1.51 16.64 -7.71
C HIS A 55 -1.58 17.91 -6.86
N GLU A 56 -2.21 17.82 -5.71
CA GLU A 56 -2.34 18.95 -4.77
C GLU A 56 -0.98 19.51 -4.37
N TRP A 57 -0.04 18.63 -4.05
CA TRP A 57 1.31 19.03 -3.69
C TRP A 57 2.06 19.69 -4.86
N GLY A 58 1.90 19.17 -6.09
CA GLY A 58 2.49 19.74 -7.30
C GLY A 58 2.05 21.19 -7.54
N LEU A 59 0.73 21.44 -7.45
CA LEU A 59 0.16 22.79 -7.58
C LEU A 59 0.70 23.74 -6.52
N LYS A 60 0.76 23.29 -5.26
CA LYS A 60 1.31 24.08 -4.14
C LYS A 60 2.76 24.51 -4.35
N ASN A 61 3.57 23.67 -4.99
CA ASN A 61 4.98 23.92 -5.24
C ASN A 61 5.25 24.51 -6.64
N LYS A 62 4.20 24.93 -7.36
CA LYS A 62 4.29 25.53 -8.71
C LYS A 62 5.00 24.64 -9.73
N ILE A 63 4.81 23.33 -9.63
CA ILE A 63 5.32 22.31 -10.54
C ILE A 63 4.19 21.92 -11.49
N ASP A 64 4.49 21.85 -12.81
CA ASP A 64 3.52 21.40 -13.80
C ASP A 64 2.99 20.01 -13.47
N VAL A 65 1.67 19.82 -13.46
CA VAL A 65 1.01 18.55 -13.21
C VAL A 65 0.21 18.11 -14.42
N LEU A 66 0.54 16.97 -14.97
CA LEU A 66 -0.15 16.36 -16.11
C LEU A 66 -1.01 15.19 -15.62
N THR A 67 -2.22 15.11 -16.17
CA THR A 67 -3.20 14.08 -15.81
C THR A 67 -3.73 13.36 -17.05
N PRO A 68 -2.87 12.65 -17.80
CA PRO A 68 -3.31 11.97 -19.02
C PRO A 68 -4.34 10.89 -18.71
N ALA A 69 -5.43 10.87 -19.46
CA ALA A 69 -6.43 9.81 -19.39
C ALA A 69 -5.92 8.52 -20.05
N ASP A 70 -5.12 8.66 -21.11
CA ASP A 70 -4.46 7.57 -21.82
C ASP A 70 -2.96 7.89 -21.98
N MET A 71 -2.11 6.91 -21.65
CA MET A 71 -0.65 7.02 -21.79
C MET A 71 -0.19 6.96 -23.26
N LYS A 72 -1.09 6.60 -24.18
CA LYS A 72 -0.86 6.59 -25.64
C LYS A 72 -1.33 7.86 -26.32
N ASP A 73 -1.90 8.82 -25.57
CA ASP A 73 -2.35 10.10 -26.15
C ASP A 73 -1.20 10.82 -26.82
N ARG A 74 -1.41 11.20 -28.08
CA ARG A 74 -0.36 11.76 -28.94
C ARG A 74 0.12 13.13 -28.45
N LYS A 75 -0.79 13.96 -27.93
CA LYS A 75 -0.43 15.28 -27.39
C LYS A 75 0.42 15.14 -26.14
N PHE A 76 0.07 14.15 -25.29
CA PHE A 76 0.86 13.82 -24.11
C PHE A 76 2.24 13.29 -24.52
N LEU A 77 2.33 12.35 -25.45
CA LEU A 77 3.60 11.82 -25.94
C LEU A 77 4.50 12.90 -26.54
N ASP A 78 3.94 13.79 -27.35
CA ASP A 78 4.69 14.90 -27.94
C ASP A 78 5.18 15.89 -26.88
N TYR A 79 4.39 16.13 -25.83
CA TYR A 79 4.77 16.98 -24.72
C TYR A 79 5.94 16.36 -23.93
N VAL A 80 5.86 15.07 -23.62
CA VAL A 80 6.89 14.40 -22.80
C VAL A 80 8.22 14.24 -23.56
N LYS A 81 8.21 14.15 -24.89
CA LYS A 81 9.40 14.06 -25.74
C LYS A 81 10.17 15.38 -25.85
N LYS A 82 9.50 16.51 -25.78
CA LYS A 82 10.12 17.83 -25.95
C LYS A 82 11.06 18.25 -24.82
N ARG A 83 10.96 17.62 -23.66
CA ARG A 83 11.73 18.00 -22.47
C ARG A 83 12.77 16.92 -22.14
N LYS A 84 14.03 17.31 -22.19
CA LYS A 84 15.12 16.45 -21.75
C LYS A 84 15.06 16.22 -20.25
N ILE A 85 15.18 14.97 -19.84
CA ILE A 85 15.15 14.54 -18.44
C ILE A 85 16.18 13.44 -18.20
N ASP A 86 16.67 13.36 -16.98
CA ASP A 86 17.62 12.34 -16.55
C ASP A 86 16.92 11.03 -16.17
N PHE A 87 15.79 11.12 -15.46
CA PHE A 87 15.05 9.94 -15.00
C PHE A 87 13.53 10.09 -15.13
N ASN A 88 12.85 8.99 -15.39
CA ASN A 88 11.47 8.78 -14.93
C ASN A 88 11.53 8.08 -13.58
N ILE A 89 10.88 8.64 -12.56
CA ILE A 89 10.71 8.02 -11.24
C ILE A 89 9.26 7.64 -11.07
N ILE A 90 8.98 6.34 -11.00
CA ILE A 90 7.63 5.79 -10.90
C ILE A 90 7.41 5.26 -9.48
N VAL A 91 6.35 5.72 -8.81
CA VAL A 91 5.97 5.25 -7.47
C VAL A 91 4.46 5.14 -7.39
N ALA A 92 3.93 3.93 -7.33
CA ALA A 92 2.49 3.63 -7.20
C ALA A 92 1.61 4.53 -8.09
N TYR A 93 1.96 4.61 -9.38
CA TYR A 93 1.22 5.39 -10.38
C TYR A 93 -0.07 4.70 -10.81
N GLY A 94 0.01 3.39 -11.04
CA GLY A 94 -1.14 2.54 -11.32
C GLY A 94 -1.68 2.61 -12.76
N ASN A 95 -0.89 3.15 -13.70
CA ASN A 95 -1.07 2.99 -15.15
C ASN A 95 0.22 2.42 -15.74
N ILE A 96 0.09 1.64 -16.80
CA ILE A 96 1.23 1.08 -17.54
C ILE A 96 1.81 2.17 -18.44
N LEU A 97 3.11 2.39 -18.38
CA LEU A 97 3.82 3.28 -19.28
C LEU A 97 4.14 2.55 -20.59
N THR A 98 4.03 3.27 -21.71
CA THR A 98 4.43 2.73 -23.00
C THR A 98 5.96 2.63 -23.10
N LYS A 99 6.46 1.70 -23.92
CA LYS A 99 7.89 1.54 -24.22
C LYS A 99 8.53 2.86 -24.61
N GLU A 100 7.81 3.65 -25.40
CA GLU A 100 8.23 4.97 -25.84
C GLU A 100 8.53 5.91 -24.67
N ILE A 101 7.66 5.97 -23.66
CA ILE A 101 7.86 6.80 -22.46
C ILE A 101 8.99 6.26 -21.58
N ILE A 102 9.08 4.92 -21.45
CA ILE A 102 10.11 4.25 -20.65
C ILE A 102 11.53 4.62 -21.13
N ASN A 103 11.70 4.77 -22.44
CA ASN A 103 13.01 4.99 -23.08
C ASN A 103 13.36 6.48 -23.31
N ILE A 104 12.54 7.43 -22.83
CA ILE A 104 12.83 8.88 -23.01
C ILE A 104 14.01 9.38 -22.15
N PRO A 105 14.16 8.98 -20.88
CA PRO A 105 15.20 9.54 -20.02
C PRO A 105 16.61 9.24 -20.51
N ASP A 106 17.55 10.18 -20.27
CA ASP A 106 18.95 9.99 -20.58
C ASP A 106 19.59 8.82 -19.83
N TYR A 107 19.15 8.57 -18.58
CA TYR A 107 19.57 7.41 -17.80
C TYR A 107 18.51 6.31 -17.86
N LEU A 108 17.56 6.31 -16.93
CA LEU A 108 16.60 5.21 -16.79
C LEU A 108 15.20 5.67 -16.35
N SER A 109 14.22 4.82 -16.66
CA SER A 109 12.94 4.78 -15.96
C SER A 109 13.04 3.76 -14.84
N ILE A 110 12.87 4.19 -13.58
CA ILE A 110 12.96 3.32 -12.40
C ILE A 110 11.66 3.33 -11.59
N ASN A 111 11.34 2.19 -11.02
CA ASN A 111 10.15 2.01 -10.19
C ASN A 111 10.53 1.66 -8.74
N VAL A 112 9.78 2.25 -7.79
CA VAL A 112 9.84 1.88 -6.38
C VAL A 112 8.74 0.86 -6.12
N HIS A 113 9.10 -0.40 -5.89
CA HIS A 113 8.17 -1.48 -5.65
C HIS A 113 8.21 -1.96 -4.20
N ALA A 114 7.04 -2.10 -3.56
CA ALA A 114 6.89 -2.34 -2.13
C ALA A 114 6.88 -3.85 -1.78
N SER A 115 7.81 -4.64 -2.34
CA SER A 115 8.04 -6.04 -2.00
C SER A 115 9.47 -6.47 -2.26
N LEU A 116 9.81 -7.69 -1.88
CA LEU A 116 11.02 -8.40 -2.32
C LEU A 116 10.74 -9.14 -3.62
N LEU A 117 10.92 -8.45 -4.75
CA LEU A 117 10.77 -9.07 -6.07
C LEU A 117 11.72 -10.29 -6.22
N PRO A 118 11.27 -11.34 -6.92
CA PRO A 118 10.11 -11.44 -7.79
C PRO A 118 8.78 -11.73 -7.08
N ARG A 119 8.77 -11.85 -5.76
CA ARG A 119 7.55 -12.08 -4.99
C ARG A 119 6.70 -10.81 -4.96
N TRP A 120 5.39 -10.97 -5.16
CA TRP A 120 4.39 -9.91 -5.08
C TRP A 120 4.51 -8.81 -6.13
N ARG A 121 4.72 -9.16 -7.41
CA ARG A 121 4.52 -8.23 -8.53
C ARG A 121 3.06 -7.74 -8.54
N GLY A 122 2.81 -6.44 -8.70
CA GLY A 122 1.47 -5.89 -8.88
C GLY A 122 1.04 -4.84 -7.85
N ALA A 123 -0.28 -4.75 -7.59
CA ALA A 123 -0.89 -3.54 -7.05
C ALA A 123 -0.96 -3.46 -5.51
N ALA A 124 -0.88 -4.58 -4.78
CA ALA A 124 -1.11 -4.63 -3.34
C ALA A 124 -0.08 -5.50 -2.58
N PRO A 125 1.24 -5.32 -2.82
CA PRO A 125 2.26 -6.23 -2.29
C PRO A 125 2.29 -6.28 -0.75
N ILE A 126 2.13 -5.14 -0.06
CA ILE A 126 2.15 -5.09 1.41
C ILE A 126 1.01 -5.92 2.01
N GLN A 127 -0.22 -5.72 1.50
CA GLN A 127 -1.38 -6.45 1.98
C GLN A 127 -1.24 -7.95 1.71
N ARG A 128 -0.76 -8.35 0.53
CA ARG A 128 -0.60 -9.76 0.17
C ARG A 128 0.48 -10.44 1.02
N ALA A 129 1.58 -9.77 1.32
CA ALA A 129 2.62 -10.28 2.22
C ALA A 129 2.05 -10.58 3.62
N ILE A 130 1.30 -9.63 4.21
CA ILE A 130 0.68 -9.82 5.53
C ILE A 130 -0.39 -10.92 5.50
N LEU A 131 -1.26 -10.94 4.47
CA LEU A 131 -2.29 -11.98 4.32
C LEU A 131 -1.69 -13.40 4.20
N SER A 132 -0.51 -13.51 3.62
CA SER A 132 0.20 -14.78 3.46
C SER A 132 1.10 -15.14 4.64
N ASP A 133 1.04 -14.36 5.74
CA ASP A 133 1.88 -14.54 6.92
C ASP A 133 3.38 -14.53 6.62
N ASP A 134 3.80 -13.77 5.60
CA ASP A 134 5.22 -13.60 5.29
C ASP A 134 5.93 -12.97 6.50
N LYS A 135 7.08 -13.48 6.87
CA LYS A 135 7.86 -12.96 8.00
C LYS A 135 8.76 -11.80 7.60
N GLU A 136 9.01 -11.66 6.31
CA GLU A 136 9.75 -10.53 5.75
C GLU A 136 9.07 -10.03 4.46
N THR A 137 9.24 -8.75 4.21
CA THR A 137 8.92 -8.07 2.96
C THR A 137 10.07 -7.14 2.62
N GLY A 138 9.85 -6.16 1.79
CA GLY A 138 10.89 -5.18 1.49
C GLY A 138 10.46 -4.11 0.53
N VAL A 139 11.45 -3.39 0.05
CA VAL A 139 11.30 -2.42 -1.02
C VAL A 139 12.42 -2.63 -2.04
N CYS A 140 12.06 -2.64 -3.32
CA CYS A 140 12.98 -2.77 -4.44
C CYS A 140 12.95 -1.49 -5.28
N ILE A 141 14.14 -1.07 -5.74
CA ILE A 141 14.27 -0.14 -6.85
C ILE A 141 14.67 -0.96 -8.06
N MET A 142 13.84 -0.93 -9.09
CA MET A 142 14.05 -1.71 -10.31
C MET A 142 14.01 -0.82 -11.55
N ARG A 143 14.69 -1.21 -12.61
CA ARG A 143 14.49 -0.63 -13.94
C ARG A 143 13.11 -0.98 -14.44
N LEU A 144 12.38 -0.03 -14.98
CA LEU A 144 11.07 -0.29 -15.53
C LEU A 144 11.17 -1.11 -16.82
N ASP A 145 10.27 -2.06 -16.98
CA ASP A 145 10.11 -2.89 -18.16
C ASP A 145 8.66 -2.80 -18.68
N GLU A 146 8.41 -3.29 -19.89
CA GLU A 146 7.07 -3.39 -20.46
C GLU A 146 6.17 -4.39 -19.73
N LYS A 147 6.79 -5.46 -19.17
CA LYS A 147 6.10 -6.44 -18.34
C LYS A 147 5.94 -5.93 -16.91
N LEU A 148 4.80 -6.23 -16.29
CA LEU A 148 4.46 -5.78 -14.96
C LEU A 148 5.52 -6.18 -13.92
N ASP A 149 6.17 -5.20 -13.34
CA ASP A 149 7.18 -5.31 -12.27
C ASP A 149 8.25 -6.40 -12.53
N ALA A 150 8.60 -6.66 -13.81
CA ALA A 150 9.51 -7.73 -14.23
C ALA A 150 10.95 -7.26 -14.52
N GLY A 151 11.20 -5.96 -14.50
CA GLY A 151 12.52 -5.42 -14.79
C GLY A 151 13.61 -5.81 -13.78
N PRO A 152 14.89 -5.70 -14.15
CA PRO A 152 15.98 -6.04 -13.25
C PRO A 152 16.04 -5.12 -12.03
N ILE A 153 16.38 -5.70 -10.89
CA ILE A 153 16.51 -5.00 -9.61
C ILE A 153 17.88 -4.31 -9.57
N ILE A 154 17.86 -3.04 -9.18
CA ILE A 154 19.06 -2.19 -9.00
C ILE A 154 19.54 -2.28 -7.56
N THR A 155 18.61 -2.22 -6.61
CA THR A 155 18.87 -2.38 -5.19
C THR A 155 17.60 -2.77 -4.45
N LEU A 156 17.74 -3.40 -3.30
CA LEU A 156 16.62 -3.78 -2.45
C LEU A 156 16.98 -3.62 -0.97
N GLN A 157 15.95 -3.52 -0.13
CA GLN A 157 16.07 -3.57 1.32
C GLN A 157 15.04 -4.54 1.89
N LYS A 158 15.50 -5.54 2.62
CA LYS A 158 14.65 -6.44 3.40
C LYS A 158 14.11 -5.74 4.64
N ILE A 159 12.87 -6.07 5.02
CA ILE A 159 12.14 -5.51 6.13
C ILE A 159 11.40 -6.64 6.85
N VAL A 160 11.66 -6.81 8.13
CA VAL A 160 10.94 -7.79 8.95
C VAL A 160 9.53 -7.30 9.22
N ILE A 161 8.55 -8.20 9.07
CA ILE A 161 7.16 -8.01 9.50
C ILE A 161 7.05 -8.57 10.92
N GLU A 162 6.94 -7.67 11.89
CA GLU A 162 6.78 -8.05 13.29
C GLU A 162 5.36 -8.55 13.58
N ASP A 163 5.20 -9.34 14.64
CA ASP A 163 3.90 -9.93 14.98
C ASP A 163 2.81 -8.89 15.24
N ASP A 164 3.15 -7.69 15.71
CA ASP A 164 2.22 -6.58 15.93
C ASP A 164 2.06 -5.64 14.73
N ASP A 165 2.81 -5.85 13.66
CA ASP A 165 2.74 -5.00 12.48
C ASP A 165 1.41 -5.18 11.73
N ASN A 166 0.78 -4.05 11.43
CA ASN A 166 -0.30 -3.97 10.46
C ASN A 166 0.19 -3.33 9.15
N CYS A 167 -0.69 -3.21 8.18
CA CYS A 167 -0.35 -2.63 6.87
C CYS A 167 0.23 -1.22 6.98
N GLU A 168 -0.23 -0.40 7.92
CA GLU A 168 0.29 0.96 8.12
C GLU A 168 1.72 0.95 8.70
N ASN A 169 2.02 0.04 9.62
CA ASN A 169 3.36 -0.09 10.20
C ASN A 169 4.36 -0.53 9.12
N VAL A 170 4.04 -1.58 8.38
CA VAL A 170 4.88 -2.06 7.27
C VAL A 170 5.07 -0.97 6.20
N TYR A 171 3.99 -0.27 5.85
CA TYR A 171 4.05 0.87 4.93
C TYR A 171 5.05 1.95 5.40
N LYS A 172 5.02 2.33 6.68
CA LYS A 172 5.96 3.32 7.26
C LYS A 172 7.41 2.84 7.17
N LYS A 173 7.66 1.57 7.48
CA LYS A 173 9.00 0.94 7.34
C LYS A 173 9.47 0.99 5.87
N ILE A 174 8.60 0.61 4.92
CA ILE A 174 8.90 0.64 3.48
C ILE A 174 9.22 2.05 2.99
N VAL A 175 8.44 3.06 3.40
CA VAL A 175 8.70 4.46 3.03
C VAL A 175 10.04 4.93 3.60
N PHE A 176 10.33 4.61 4.85
CA PHE A 176 11.58 5.01 5.50
C PHE A 176 12.83 4.46 4.77
N PHE A 177 12.87 3.15 4.55
CA PHE A 177 13.99 2.50 3.87
C PHE A 177 14.01 2.80 2.37
N GLY A 178 12.84 2.84 1.74
CA GLY A 178 12.69 3.07 0.31
C GLY A 178 13.25 4.41 -0.16
N LYS A 179 13.05 5.47 0.63
CA LYS A 179 13.65 6.79 0.36
C LYS A 179 15.18 6.72 0.30
N LYS A 180 15.79 6.01 1.25
CA LYS A 180 17.25 5.84 1.30
C LYS A 180 17.75 5.09 0.08
N ILE A 181 17.19 3.91 -0.20
CA ILE A 181 17.67 3.09 -1.32
C ILE A 181 17.33 3.68 -2.70
N LEU A 182 16.29 4.52 -2.82
CA LEU A 182 16.01 5.25 -4.05
C LEU A 182 17.14 6.23 -4.38
N ARG A 183 17.61 6.98 -3.38
CA ARG A 183 18.76 7.87 -3.53
C ARG A 183 20.01 7.08 -3.91
N ASP A 184 20.28 5.98 -3.20
CA ASP A 184 21.46 5.15 -3.47
C ASP A 184 21.40 4.53 -4.88
N ALA A 185 20.21 4.13 -5.35
CA ALA A 185 20.01 3.65 -6.72
C ALA A 185 20.32 4.73 -7.76
N ILE A 186 19.84 5.96 -7.55
CA ILE A 186 20.14 7.09 -8.46
C ILE A 186 21.66 7.32 -8.51
N PHE A 187 22.34 7.32 -7.36
CA PHE A 187 23.82 7.46 -7.33
C PHE A 187 24.54 6.34 -8.08
N LYS A 188 24.13 5.09 -7.90
CA LYS A 188 24.71 3.96 -8.64
C LYS A 188 24.55 4.14 -10.16
N ILE A 189 23.35 4.55 -10.59
CA ILE A 189 23.06 4.71 -12.03
C ILE A 189 23.91 5.83 -12.65
N ILE A 190 24.00 7.00 -12.02
CA ILE A 190 24.77 8.13 -12.58
C ILE A 190 26.29 7.90 -12.60
N ASN A 191 26.77 6.95 -11.78
CA ASN A 191 28.18 6.56 -11.73
C ASN A 191 28.48 5.29 -12.52
N ASP A 192 27.49 4.75 -13.24
CA ASP A 192 27.60 3.48 -13.97
C ASP A 192 28.06 2.29 -13.08
N ASP A 193 27.65 2.32 -11.81
CA ASP A 193 27.97 1.31 -10.78
C ASP A 193 26.75 0.47 -10.42
N VAL A 194 26.04 -0.05 -11.42
CA VAL A 194 24.85 -0.86 -11.22
C VAL A 194 25.11 -2.33 -11.52
N ASN A 195 25.00 -3.16 -10.49
CA ASN A 195 24.95 -4.61 -10.64
C ASN A 195 23.46 -5.04 -10.71
N TYR A 196 22.95 -5.25 -11.92
CA TYR A 196 21.57 -5.65 -12.14
C TYR A 196 21.33 -7.08 -11.68
N VAL A 197 20.30 -7.28 -10.83
CA VAL A 197 19.82 -8.61 -10.46
C VAL A 197 18.57 -8.91 -11.26
N TYR A 198 18.66 -9.88 -12.18
CA TYR A 198 17.50 -10.33 -12.97
C TYR A 198 16.59 -11.21 -12.11
N GLN A 199 15.31 -11.02 -12.26
CA GLN A 199 14.30 -11.76 -11.49
C GLN A 199 14.16 -13.19 -12.03
N ASP A 200 14.16 -14.17 -11.13
CA ASP A 200 13.92 -15.57 -11.48
C ASP A 200 12.41 -15.84 -11.59
N GLU A 201 11.94 -16.14 -12.80
CA GLU A 201 10.51 -16.36 -13.10
C GLU A 201 9.90 -17.53 -12.31
N ARG A 202 10.70 -18.47 -11.80
CA ARG A 202 10.22 -19.60 -10.97
C ARG A 202 9.66 -19.15 -9.61
N PHE A 203 10.08 -18.00 -9.10
CA PHE A 203 9.66 -17.45 -7.81
C PHE A 203 8.66 -16.30 -7.91
N VAL A 204 8.16 -16.02 -9.11
CA VAL A 204 7.18 -14.96 -9.32
C VAL A 204 5.87 -15.28 -8.64
N THR A 205 5.37 -14.33 -7.86
CA THR A 205 3.99 -14.32 -7.37
C THR A 205 3.35 -12.96 -7.64
N TYR A 206 2.01 -12.92 -7.67
CA TYR A 206 1.29 -11.71 -8.01
C TYR A 206 0.47 -11.16 -6.85
N ALA A 207 0.55 -9.85 -6.67
CA ALA A 207 -0.18 -9.09 -5.68
C ALA A 207 -1.36 -8.35 -6.35
N GLU A 208 -2.44 -9.10 -6.61
CA GLU A 208 -3.65 -8.53 -7.19
C GLU A 208 -4.23 -7.41 -6.32
N LYS A 209 -4.87 -6.43 -6.98
CA LYS A 209 -5.58 -5.35 -6.31
C LYS A 209 -6.63 -5.89 -5.35
N ILE A 210 -6.66 -5.37 -4.12
CA ILE A 210 -7.64 -5.76 -3.11
C ILE A 210 -9.06 -5.39 -3.55
N LYS A 211 -9.94 -6.38 -3.56
CA LYS A 211 -11.39 -6.21 -3.83
C LYS A 211 -12.13 -5.85 -2.55
N LYS A 212 -13.22 -5.11 -2.66
CA LYS A 212 -13.99 -4.63 -1.48
C LYS A 212 -14.54 -5.74 -0.61
N ASN A 213 -14.92 -6.87 -1.20
CA ASN A 213 -15.44 -8.04 -0.49
C ASN A 213 -14.35 -8.83 0.24
N GLU A 214 -13.09 -8.77 -0.17
CA GLU A 214 -11.99 -9.45 0.53
C GLU A 214 -11.83 -8.96 1.99
N ALA A 215 -12.25 -7.73 2.28
CA ALA A 215 -12.16 -7.17 3.62
C ALA A 215 -13.28 -7.64 4.57
N GLN A 216 -14.27 -8.40 4.09
CA GLN A 216 -15.25 -9.03 4.96
C GLN A 216 -14.61 -10.18 5.74
N ILE A 217 -14.89 -10.22 7.05
CA ILE A 217 -14.44 -11.30 7.92
C ILE A 217 -15.37 -12.49 7.73
N ASN A 218 -14.78 -13.67 7.53
CA ASN A 218 -15.47 -14.95 7.64
C ASN A 218 -15.06 -15.59 8.97
N TRP A 219 -15.95 -15.65 9.93
CA TRP A 219 -15.69 -16.17 11.27
C TRP A 219 -15.50 -17.70 11.31
N GLU A 220 -15.88 -18.44 10.25
CA GLU A 220 -15.60 -19.88 10.11
C GLU A 220 -14.11 -20.21 9.94
N LYS A 221 -13.29 -19.20 9.61
CA LYS A 221 -11.85 -19.34 9.53
C LYS A 221 -11.22 -19.37 10.93
N ASP A 222 -9.96 -19.82 11.00
CA ASP A 222 -9.26 -19.78 12.28
C ASP A 222 -8.89 -18.34 12.68
N ALA A 223 -8.69 -18.13 13.98
CA ALA A 223 -8.35 -16.82 14.54
C ALA A 223 -7.07 -16.23 13.95
N HIS A 224 -6.10 -17.08 13.56
CA HIS A 224 -4.84 -16.63 12.97
C HIS A 224 -5.10 -16.02 11.57
N GLU A 225 -5.82 -16.72 10.69
CA GLU A 225 -6.16 -16.25 9.35
C GLU A 225 -6.96 -14.94 9.40
N ILE A 226 -7.95 -14.86 10.33
CA ILE A 226 -8.74 -13.65 10.52
C ILE A 226 -7.87 -12.49 11.04
N ASN A 227 -6.94 -12.77 11.98
CA ASN A 227 -6.05 -11.75 12.51
C ASN A 227 -5.08 -11.20 11.44
N GLN A 228 -4.56 -12.06 10.57
CA GLN A 228 -3.77 -11.61 9.41
C GLN A 228 -4.59 -10.72 8.48
N LYS A 229 -5.87 -11.05 8.23
CA LYS A 229 -6.78 -10.18 7.47
C LYS A 229 -6.99 -8.83 8.15
N ILE A 230 -7.19 -8.80 9.47
CA ILE A 230 -7.32 -7.55 10.24
C ILE A 230 -6.06 -6.71 10.09
N LYS A 231 -4.87 -7.28 10.28
CA LYS A 231 -3.59 -6.59 10.14
C LYS A 231 -3.36 -6.08 8.71
N ALA A 232 -3.60 -6.92 7.70
CA ALA A 232 -3.39 -6.57 6.29
C ALA A 232 -4.28 -5.41 5.81
N PHE A 233 -5.47 -5.28 6.39
CA PHE A 233 -6.42 -4.25 5.98
C PHE A 233 -6.51 -3.07 6.95
N SER A 234 -5.78 -3.09 8.07
CA SER A 234 -5.77 -2.00 9.04
C SER A 234 -4.79 -0.90 8.62
N PRO A 235 -5.17 0.38 8.68
CA PRO A 235 -6.50 0.90 9.01
C PRO A 235 -7.46 0.97 7.82
N LYS A 236 -6.98 0.79 6.59
CA LYS A 236 -7.76 0.91 5.34
C LYS A 236 -7.50 -0.28 4.40
N PRO A 237 -8.59 -0.87 3.84
CA PRO A 237 -10.00 -0.49 3.95
C PRO A 237 -10.63 -0.78 5.33
N GLY A 238 -9.97 -1.55 6.20
CA GLY A 238 -10.43 -2.11 7.46
C GLY A 238 -11.18 -3.42 7.25
N ALA A 239 -10.73 -4.51 7.89
CA ALA A 239 -11.49 -5.75 7.93
C ALA A 239 -12.82 -5.50 8.64
N TRP A 240 -13.92 -6.05 8.12
CA TRP A 240 -15.24 -5.70 8.61
C TRP A 240 -16.17 -6.90 8.75
N THR A 241 -17.12 -6.75 9.64
CA THR A 241 -18.21 -7.69 9.88
C THR A 241 -19.52 -6.95 10.09
N ILE A 242 -20.64 -7.66 10.18
CA ILE A 242 -21.97 -7.14 10.47
C ILE A 242 -22.41 -7.66 11.82
N ILE A 243 -23.05 -6.81 12.64
CA ILE A 243 -23.72 -7.26 13.86
C ILE A 243 -25.00 -7.98 13.45
N ARG A 244 -25.19 -9.23 13.89
CA ARG A 244 -26.41 -9.99 13.60
C ARG A 244 -27.66 -9.22 14.04
N ASN A 245 -28.68 -9.23 13.21
CA ASN A 245 -29.98 -8.56 13.43
C ASN A 245 -29.95 -7.00 13.49
N SER A 246 -28.87 -6.35 13.06
CA SER A 246 -28.82 -4.88 13.09
C SER A 246 -28.36 -4.22 11.79
N ASP A 247 -27.96 -4.97 10.78
CA ASP A 247 -27.32 -4.49 9.53
C ASP A 247 -26.15 -3.52 9.76
N THR A 248 -25.70 -3.40 11.02
CA THR A 248 -24.64 -2.47 11.40
C THR A 248 -23.29 -3.04 11.08
N ARG A 249 -22.62 -2.39 10.14
CA ARG A 249 -21.25 -2.74 9.77
C ARG A 249 -20.26 -2.17 10.77
N ILE A 250 -19.38 -3.04 11.28
CA ILE A 250 -18.25 -2.66 12.14
C ILE A 250 -16.96 -3.11 11.49
N LYS A 251 -15.94 -2.25 11.51
CA LYS A 251 -14.57 -2.62 11.18
C LYS A 251 -13.83 -3.02 12.44
N ILE A 252 -13.05 -4.08 12.34
CA ILE A 252 -12.10 -4.50 13.35
C ILE A 252 -10.71 -4.11 12.85
N LEU A 253 -10.01 -3.29 13.64
CA LEU A 253 -8.74 -2.70 13.25
C LEU A 253 -7.54 -3.28 14.02
N LYS A 254 -7.79 -3.86 15.21
CA LYS A 254 -6.80 -4.61 15.98
C LYS A 254 -7.50 -5.67 16.80
N ALA A 255 -6.95 -6.89 16.82
CA ALA A 255 -7.37 -7.99 17.67
C ALA A 255 -6.15 -8.79 18.13
N ASN A 256 -6.31 -9.54 19.21
CA ASN A 256 -5.34 -10.51 19.70
C ASN A 256 -5.95 -11.90 19.66
N ILE A 257 -5.14 -12.90 19.35
CA ILE A 257 -5.56 -14.30 19.36
C ILE A 257 -5.58 -14.79 20.80
N ILE A 258 -6.65 -15.49 21.20
CA ILE A 258 -6.74 -16.28 22.41
C ILE A 258 -6.86 -17.74 21.97
N ARG A 259 -5.96 -18.57 22.41
CA ARG A 259 -6.03 -20.01 22.13
C ARG A 259 -7.18 -20.62 22.90
N GLU A 260 -7.83 -21.62 22.34
CA GLU A 260 -8.99 -22.29 22.96
C GLU A 260 -8.68 -22.80 24.37
N LYS A 261 -7.49 -23.34 24.59
CA LYS A 261 -7.02 -23.79 25.92
C LYS A 261 -6.85 -22.69 26.96
N ASP A 262 -6.69 -21.43 26.51
CA ASP A 262 -6.48 -20.24 27.35
C ASP A 262 -7.77 -19.44 27.56
N TYR A 263 -8.87 -19.83 26.88
CA TYR A 263 -10.20 -19.23 27.05
C TYR A 263 -10.86 -19.74 28.32
N GLN A 264 -11.02 -18.84 29.30
CA GLN A 264 -11.46 -19.22 30.68
C GLN A 264 -12.97 -19.10 30.89
N LYS A 265 -13.74 -18.71 29.86
CA LYS A 265 -15.18 -18.51 29.97
C LYS A 265 -15.98 -19.69 29.41
N ASN A 266 -17.30 -19.62 29.57
CA ASN A 266 -18.20 -20.72 29.22
C ASN A 266 -18.17 -21.00 27.69
N ASP A 267 -17.81 -22.20 27.29
CA ASP A 267 -17.50 -22.66 25.91
C ASP A 267 -18.67 -22.68 24.93
N LYS A 268 -19.85 -22.20 25.33
CA LYS A 268 -21.06 -22.32 24.51
C LYS A 268 -21.20 -21.26 23.40
N LEU A 269 -20.14 -20.46 23.14
CA LEU A 269 -20.19 -19.53 22.03
C LEU A 269 -20.12 -20.29 20.69
N LYS A 270 -21.16 -20.14 19.88
CA LYS A 270 -21.09 -20.56 18.47
C LYS A 270 -20.16 -19.66 17.67
N ILE A 271 -19.73 -20.12 16.49
CA ILE A 271 -18.89 -19.35 15.57
C ILE A 271 -19.52 -17.98 15.29
N GLY A 272 -18.75 -16.91 15.44
CA GLY A 272 -19.22 -15.52 15.37
C GLY A 272 -19.86 -15.01 16.67
N GLY A 273 -20.11 -15.87 17.65
CA GLY A 273 -20.59 -15.47 18.97
C GLY A 273 -19.57 -14.59 19.69
N VAL A 274 -20.08 -13.58 20.40
CA VAL A 274 -19.29 -12.53 21.06
C VAL A 274 -19.68 -12.48 22.53
N ASP A 275 -18.70 -12.50 23.42
CA ASP A 275 -18.93 -12.33 24.85
C ASP A 275 -18.87 -10.85 25.29
N GLU A 276 -19.03 -10.64 26.62
CA GLU A 276 -19.04 -9.31 27.25
C GLU A 276 -17.72 -8.54 27.11
N ASP A 277 -16.58 -9.22 26.87
CA ASP A 277 -15.25 -8.61 26.69
C ASP A 277 -14.85 -8.43 25.22
N LEU A 278 -15.78 -8.60 24.30
CA LEU A 278 -15.58 -8.61 22.86
C LEU A 278 -14.55 -9.66 22.40
N GLU A 279 -14.62 -10.85 23.04
CA GLU A 279 -13.94 -12.04 22.58
C GLU A 279 -14.87 -12.82 21.65
N VAL A 280 -14.41 -13.13 20.46
CA VAL A 280 -15.23 -13.69 19.37
C VAL A 280 -14.78 -15.11 19.08
N ARG A 281 -15.71 -16.07 19.09
CA ARG A 281 -15.42 -17.44 18.66
C ARG A 281 -15.18 -17.48 17.15
N CYS A 282 -14.04 -18.03 16.76
CA CYS A 282 -13.67 -18.33 15.37
C CYS A 282 -13.88 -19.82 15.08
N GLY A 283 -13.67 -20.24 13.84
CA GLY A 283 -13.67 -21.65 13.47
C GLY A 283 -12.67 -22.48 14.32
N LYS A 284 -11.55 -21.86 14.66
CA LYS A 284 -10.58 -22.35 15.64
C LYS A 284 -10.07 -21.17 16.46
N ASP A 285 -9.91 -21.36 17.77
CA ASP A 285 -9.47 -20.33 18.70
C ASP A 285 -10.44 -19.13 18.79
N PHE A 286 -10.04 -18.05 19.44
CA PHE A 286 -10.83 -16.84 19.65
C PHE A 286 -10.04 -15.60 19.28
N LEU A 287 -10.74 -14.52 18.98
CA LEU A 287 -10.17 -13.19 18.79
C LEU A 287 -10.70 -12.21 19.82
N LYS A 288 -9.82 -11.63 20.63
CA LYS A 288 -10.12 -10.50 21.50
C LYS A 288 -9.97 -9.20 20.73
N ILE A 289 -11.08 -8.54 20.45
CA ILE A 289 -11.09 -7.25 19.76
C ILE A 289 -10.44 -6.19 20.65
N LYS A 290 -9.53 -5.40 20.09
CA LYS A 290 -8.83 -4.30 20.78
C LYS A 290 -9.23 -2.93 20.27
N ILE A 291 -9.36 -2.78 18.95
CA ILE A 291 -9.75 -1.52 18.30
C ILE A 291 -10.80 -1.84 17.24
N LEU A 292 -11.89 -1.11 17.26
CA LEU A 292 -12.98 -1.22 16.30
C LEU A 292 -13.45 0.16 15.82
N GLN A 293 -14.22 0.16 14.73
CA GLN A 293 -14.72 1.40 14.13
C GLN A 293 -16.12 1.20 13.56
N ARG A 294 -17.11 1.95 14.06
CA ARG A 294 -18.42 2.04 13.43
C ARG A 294 -18.39 2.87 12.15
N ASN A 295 -19.30 2.58 11.24
CA ASN A 295 -19.37 3.32 9.99
C ASN A 295 -19.53 4.84 10.24
N GLY A 296 -18.69 5.64 9.60
CA GLY A 296 -18.70 7.12 9.72
C GLY A 296 -18.18 7.68 11.05
N LYS A 297 -17.68 6.85 11.97
CA LYS A 297 -17.11 7.27 13.26
C LYS A 297 -15.60 7.10 13.28
N LYS A 298 -14.94 7.66 14.30
CA LYS A 298 -13.50 7.43 14.55
C LYS A 298 -13.28 6.04 15.14
N PRO A 299 -12.08 5.43 14.96
CA PRO A 299 -11.68 4.25 15.71
C PRO A 299 -11.75 4.51 17.21
N ILE A 300 -12.18 3.50 17.97
CA ILE A 300 -12.23 3.53 19.43
C ILE A 300 -11.69 2.21 20.00
N SER A 301 -11.24 2.23 21.25
CA SER A 301 -10.85 1.01 21.97
C SER A 301 -12.06 0.13 22.27
N ALA A 302 -11.84 -1.18 22.48
CA ALA A 302 -12.88 -2.09 22.92
C ALA A 302 -13.48 -1.64 24.27
N VAL A 303 -12.65 -1.16 25.19
CA VAL A 303 -13.08 -0.66 26.51
C VAL A 303 -14.02 0.54 26.37
N ASP A 304 -13.63 1.54 25.56
CA ASP A 304 -14.48 2.72 25.32
C ASP A 304 -15.79 2.34 24.61
N PHE A 305 -15.72 1.33 23.72
CA PHE A 305 -16.91 0.82 23.05
C PHE A 305 -17.89 0.20 24.04
N LEU A 306 -17.43 -0.65 24.95
CA LEU A 306 -18.26 -1.29 25.97
C LEU A 306 -18.85 -0.27 26.94
N ASN A 307 -18.05 0.69 27.41
CA ASN A 307 -18.50 1.74 28.34
C ASN A 307 -19.53 2.70 27.70
N GLY A 308 -19.40 2.98 26.41
CA GLY A 308 -20.21 3.97 25.71
C GLY A 308 -21.43 3.43 24.96
N ASN A 309 -21.61 2.11 24.88
CA ASN A 309 -22.68 1.51 24.09
C ASN A 309 -23.70 0.73 24.91
N LYS A 310 -24.96 1.11 24.72
CA LYS A 310 -26.13 0.29 25.12
C LYS A 310 -26.41 -0.88 24.15
N ILE A 311 -25.61 -1.07 23.12
CA ILE A 311 -25.79 -2.13 22.11
C ILE A 311 -25.05 -3.36 22.63
N SER A 312 -25.78 -4.35 23.09
CA SER A 312 -25.25 -5.69 23.34
C SER A 312 -24.96 -6.36 21.98
N ILE A 313 -23.67 -6.64 21.71
CA ILE A 313 -23.29 -7.46 20.56
C ILE A 313 -23.22 -8.89 21.05
N SER A 314 -24.13 -9.72 20.58
CA SER A 314 -24.13 -11.16 20.90
C SER A 314 -23.49 -12.00 19.78
N GLU A 315 -23.45 -11.47 18.55
CA GLU A 315 -22.99 -12.25 17.40
C GLU A 315 -22.63 -11.34 16.21
N PHE A 316 -21.58 -11.75 15.48
CA PHE A 316 -21.18 -11.21 14.18
C PHE A 316 -21.50 -12.18 13.03
N CYS A 317 -21.72 -11.60 11.82
CA CYS A 317 -21.94 -12.36 10.58
C CYS A 317 -20.92 -11.98 9.51
#